data_70f76314357a93d348a66c30a2d9ad86
#
_entry.id   70f76314357a93d348a66c30a2d9ad86
#
_cell.length_a   1.000
_cell.length_b   1.000
_cell.length_c   1.000
_cell.angle_alpha   90.00
_cell.angle_beta   90.00
_cell.angle_gamma   90.00
#
_symmetry.space_group_name_H-M   'P 1'
#
loop_
_entity.id
_entity.type
_entity.pdbx_description
1 polymer ?
#
loop_
_entity_poly.entity_id
_entity_poly.type
_entity_poly.pdbx_seq_one_letter_code
_entity_poly.pdbx_strand_id
1 'polypeptide(L)'
;MDRMVNMNIHFLRDIADIQTGPFGSQLHKEDYVDFGTPIVTVEHLGNRVFTEQNLPKVSDEDKIRLSKYVLKEGDIVFSRVGSVDRCSYVDAAHDGWMFSGRCLRVRPNAEVDPLYLYYFFCLEDTKQFVRNIAVGVTMPSINTKLLGEVE
;
A
#
# COMPACT_ATOMS: atom_id res chain seq x y z
N MET A 1 -11.80 -24.00 23.63
CA MET A 1 -11.02 -23.70 22.65
C MET A 1 -9.61 -23.46 22.96
N ASP A 2 -8.97 -24.49 23.10
CA ASP A 2 -7.63 -24.41 23.55
C ASP A 2 -6.70 -23.74 22.60
N ARG A 3 -6.91 -23.88 21.33
CA ARG A 3 -6.01 -23.18 20.41
C ARG A 3 -6.15 -21.68 20.48
N MET A 4 -7.22 -21.20 21.06
CA MET A 4 -7.37 -19.76 21.24
C MET A 4 -6.34 -19.19 22.20
N VAL A 5 -5.94 -19.95 23.19
CA VAL A 5 -4.94 -19.49 24.14
C VAL A 5 -3.56 -19.40 23.52
N ASN A 6 -3.36 -20.06 22.37
CA ASN A 6 -2.08 -20.02 21.70
C ASN A 6 -2.03 -18.99 20.57
N MET A 7 -3.12 -18.28 20.35
CA MET A 7 -3.15 -17.25 19.31
C MET A 7 -2.42 -16.00 19.77
N ASN A 8 -1.52 -15.55 18.93
CA ASN A 8 -0.82 -14.29 19.16
C ASN A 8 -1.53 -13.19 18.41
N ILE A 9 -1.79 -12.10 19.11
CA ILE A 9 -2.40 -10.91 18.52
C ILE A 9 -1.29 -9.91 18.26
N HIS A 10 -1.20 -9.46 17.00
CA HIS A 10 -0.18 -8.50 16.59
C HIS A 10 -0.85 -7.30 15.94
N PHE A 11 -0.32 -6.11 16.20
CA PHE A 11 -0.67 -4.96 15.40
C PHE A 11 0.09 -5.02 14.08
N LEU A 12 -0.49 -4.48 13.04
CA LEU A 12 0.14 -4.49 11.73
C LEU A 12 1.54 -3.85 11.77
N ARG A 13 1.70 -2.78 12.55
CA ARG A 13 3.01 -2.12 12.69
C ARG A 13 4.09 -3.02 13.26
N ASP A 14 3.71 -4.11 13.93
CA ASP A 14 4.67 -5.03 14.58
C ASP A 14 5.17 -6.09 13.60
N ILE A 15 4.44 -6.35 12.51
CA ILE A 15 4.75 -7.43 11.57
C ILE A 15 5.04 -6.90 10.16
N ALA A 16 4.96 -5.61 9.96
CA ALA A 16 5.15 -5.03 8.63
C ALA A 16 5.70 -3.61 8.75
N ASP A 17 6.41 -3.19 7.70
CA ASP A 17 6.84 -1.80 7.54
C ASP A 17 5.81 -1.06 6.71
N ILE A 18 5.33 0.07 7.21
CA ILE A 18 4.30 0.86 6.56
C ILE A 18 4.89 2.20 6.14
N GLN A 19 4.83 2.50 4.86
CA GLN A 19 5.43 3.71 4.28
C GLN A 19 4.40 4.47 3.46
N THR A 20 4.25 5.78 3.72
CA THR A 20 3.50 6.67 2.83
C THR A 20 4.34 6.98 1.60
N GLY A 21 3.70 7.15 0.45
CA GLY A 21 4.39 7.55 -0.77
C GLY A 21 4.94 8.97 -0.70
N PRO A 22 5.67 9.39 -1.75
CA PRO A 22 6.33 10.69 -1.73
C PRO A 22 5.33 11.83 -1.68
N PHE A 23 5.65 12.86 -0.88
CA PHE A 23 4.81 14.04 -0.83
C PHE A 23 4.91 14.82 -2.14
N GLY A 24 3.91 15.68 -2.41
CA GLY A 24 3.89 16.47 -3.63
C GLY A 24 5.12 17.35 -3.83
N SER A 25 5.77 17.76 -2.74
CA SER A 25 7.01 18.54 -2.82
C SER A 25 8.21 17.72 -3.29
N GLN A 26 8.13 16.39 -3.20
CA GLN A 26 9.22 15.50 -3.61
C GLN A 26 9.08 15.04 -5.06
N LEU A 27 7.86 14.98 -5.57
CA LEU A 27 7.57 14.54 -6.93
C LEU A 27 6.38 15.32 -7.46
N HIS A 28 6.62 16.17 -8.44
CA HIS A 28 5.60 17.02 -9.05
C HIS A 28 5.05 16.36 -10.31
N LYS A 29 3.87 16.81 -10.73
CA LYS A 29 3.25 16.33 -11.97
C LYS A 29 4.16 16.55 -13.17
N GLU A 30 4.91 17.64 -13.18
CA GLU A 30 5.82 17.99 -14.27
C GLU A 30 7.04 17.05 -14.33
N ASP A 31 7.30 16.32 -13.26
CA ASP A 31 8.44 15.41 -13.20
C ASP A 31 8.17 14.08 -13.92
N TYR A 32 6.93 13.80 -14.27
CA TYR A 32 6.61 12.57 -14.96
C TYR A 32 7.11 12.61 -16.40
N VAL A 33 7.53 11.45 -16.89
CA VAL A 33 8.17 11.29 -18.20
C VAL A 33 7.43 10.25 -19.04
N ASP A 34 7.75 10.20 -20.34
CA ASP A 34 7.09 9.25 -21.25
C ASP A 34 7.65 7.84 -21.11
N PHE A 35 8.92 7.72 -20.74
CA PHE A 35 9.58 6.44 -20.57
C PHE A 35 10.30 6.39 -19.23
N GLY A 36 9.96 5.40 -18.43
CA GLY A 36 10.53 5.27 -17.10
C GLY A 36 9.82 4.20 -16.31
N THR A 37 9.95 4.28 -14.98
CA THR A 37 9.31 3.33 -14.06
C THR A 37 7.88 3.76 -13.78
N PRO A 38 6.89 2.88 -13.96
CA PRO A 38 5.50 3.22 -13.63
C PRO A 38 5.34 3.49 -12.12
N ILE A 39 4.46 4.45 -11.83
CA ILE A 39 4.08 4.77 -10.45
C ILE A 39 2.57 4.61 -10.33
N VAL A 40 2.13 3.81 -9.36
CA VAL A 40 0.71 3.54 -9.16
C VAL A 40 0.10 4.57 -8.22
N THR A 41 -1.15 4.92 -8.47
CA THR A 41 -1.95 5.74 -7.58
C THR A 41 -3.28 5.01 -7.33
N VAL A 42 -4.22 5.68 -6.65
CA VAL A 42 -5.45 5.01 -6.21
C VAL A 42 -6.26 4.39 -7.33
N GLU A 43 -6.23 4.96 -8.54
CA GLU A 43 -6.98 4.41 -9.66
C GLU A 43 -6.45 3.06 -10.15
N HIS A 44 -5.22 2.71 -9.78
CA HIS A 44 -4.57 1.49 -10.23
C HIS A 44 -4.74 0.32 -9.25
N LEU A 45 -5.40 0.54 -8.12
CA LEU A 45 -5.60 -0.50 -7.11
C LEU A 45 -6.77 -1.38 -7.53
N GLY A 46 -6.46 -2.44 -8.23
CA GLY A 46 -7.44 -3.42 -8.69
C GLY A 46 -7.58 -4.60 -7.74
N ASN A 47 -8.41 -5.55 -8.16
CA ASN A 47 -8.63 -6.77 -7.41
C ASN A 47 -7.36 -7.62 -7.50
N ARG A 48 -6.69 -7.78 -6.38
CA ARG A 48 -5.45 -8.49 -6.21
C ARG A 48 -4.25 -7.79 -6.88
N VAL A 49 -4.33 -7.44 -8.16
CA VAL A 49 -3.20 -6.85 -8.89
C VAL A 49 -3.54 -5.44 -9.32
N PHE A 50 -2.52 -4.68 -9.73
CA PHE A 50 -2.73 -3.35 -10.27
C PHE A 50 -3.37 -3.41 -11.65
N THR A 51 -4.16 -2.38 -11.96
CA THR A 51 -4.59 -2.12 -13.34
C THR A 51 -3.60 -1.16 -13.98
N GLU A 52 -3.50 -1.19 -15.31
CA GLU A 52 -2.37 -0.52 -15.97
C GLU A 52 -2.77 0.62 -16.91
N GLN A 53 -3.94 1.19 -16.70
CA GLN A 53 -4.38 2.33 -17.50
C GLN A 53 -3.72 3.63 -17.00
N ASN A 54 -3.35 4.49 -17.94
CA ASN A 54 -2.89 5.85 -17.63
C ASN A 54 -1.81 5.93 -16.56
N LEU A 55 -0.81 5.05 -16.66
CA LEU A 55 0.25 4.99 -15.66
C LEU A 55 1.25 6.14 -15.87
N PRO A 56 1.40 7.03 -14.91
CA PRO A 56 2.52 7.97 -14.93
C PRO A 56 3.83 7.21 -14.80
N LYS A 57 4.91 7.78 -15.29
CA LYS A 57 6.23 7.16 -15.22
C LYS A 57 7.24 8.12 -14.64
N VAL A 58 8.16 7.56 -13.87
CA VAL A 58 9.19 8.29 -13.15
C VAL A 58 10.52 8.03 -13.82
N SER A 59 11.33 9.09 -14.01
CA SER A 59 12.65 8.96 -14.63
C SER A 59 13.57 8.10 -13.76
N ASP A 60 14.60 7.54 -14.38
CA ASP A 60 15.59 6.75 -13.65
C ASP A 60 16.28 7.56 -12.56
N GLU A 61 16.54 8.83 -12.84
CA GLU A 61 17.14 9.74 -11.87
C GLU A 61 16.26 9.93 -10.65
N ASP A 62 14.98 10.20 -10.86
CA ASP A 62 14.04 10.37 -9.76
C ASP A 62 13.77 9.07 -9.03
N LYS A 63 13.79 7.94 -9.74
CA LYS A 63 13.63 6.64 -9.10
C LYS A 63 14.78 6.37 -8.11
N ILE A 64 16.00 6.74 -8.47
CA ILE A 64 17.14 6.60 -7.57
C ILE A 64 16.98 7.52 -6.36
N ARG A 65 16.61 8.77 -6.60
CA ARG A 65 16.41 9.75 -5.55
C ARG A 65 15.30 9.32 -4.57
N LEU A 66 14.26 8.68 -5.10
CA LEU A 66 13.09 8.27 -4.34
C LEU A 66 13.05 6.75 -4.12
N SER A 67 14.20 6.12 -3.95
CA SER A 67 14.33 4.67 -3.92
C SER A 67 13.53 4.01 -2.79
N LYS A 68 13.26 4.71 -1.70
CA LYS A 68 12.45 4.13 -0.62
C LYS A 68 10.98 3.93 -0.98
N TYR A 69 10.55 4.50 -2.11
CA TYR A 69 9.18 4.34 -2.61
C TYR A 69 9.08 3.32 -3.74
N VAL A 70 10.11 2.51 -3.92
CA VAL A 70 10.11 1.42 -4.90
C VAL A 70 9.46 0.20 -4.27
N LEU A 71 8.54 -0.43 -5.02
CA LEU A 71 7.81 -1.60 -4.57
C LEU A 71 8.60 -2.87 -4.83
N LYS A 72 8.38 -3.87 -3.99
CA LYS A 72 8.93 -5.22 -4.15
C LYS A 72 7.79 -6.21 -4.19
N GLU A 73 8.01 -7.33 -4.88
CA GLU A 73 7.06 -8.42 -4.85
C GLU A 73 6.73 -8.79 -3.40
N GLY A 74 5.45 -8.95 -3.10
CA GLY A 74 4.99 -9.24 -1.75
C GLY A 74 4.53 -8.01 -0.97
N ASP A 75 4.80 -6.81 -1.47
CA ASP A 75 4.26 -5.60 -0.85
C ASP A 75 2.74 -5.54 -1.08
N ILE A 76 2.04 -4.81 -0.22
CA ILE A 76 0.62 -4.54 -0.36
C ILE A 76 0.45 -3.03 -0.36
N VAL A 77 -0.28 -2.51 -1.35
CA VAL A 77 -0.48 -1.08 -1.52
C VAL A 77 -1.93 -0.73 -1.22
N PHE A 78 -2.12 0.19 -0.29
CA PHE A 78 -3.43 0.69 0.10
C PHE A 78 -3.68 2.07 -0.45
N SER A 79 -4.94 2.37 -0.70
CA SER A 79 -5.37 3.74 -0.91
C SER A 79 -5.34 4.49 0.42
N ARG A 80 -4.74 5.70 0.43
CA ARG A 80 -4.69 6.54 1.62
C ARG A 80 -5.87 7.49 1.73
N VAL A 81 -6.56 7.73 0.63
CA VAL A 81 -7.68 8.66 0.55
C VAL A 81 -8.84 8.01 -0.18
N GLY A 82 -10.05 8.47 0.09
CA GLY A 82 -11.26 7.93 -0.53
C GLY A 82 -11.56 6.53 -0.01
N SER A 83 -11.51 5.53 -0.88
CA SER A 83 -11.76 4.13 -0.51
C SER A 83 -10.54 3.53 0.18
N VAL A 84 -10.34 3.90 1.44
CA VAL A 84 -9.12 3.55 2.20
C VAL A 84 -8.97 2.06 2.49
N ASP A 85 -10.01 1.27 2.26
CA ASP A 85 -9.96 -0.18 2.41
C ASP A 85 -9.54 -0.91 1.12
N ARG A 86 -9.32 -0.17 0.03
CA ARG A 86 -8.83 -0.77 -1.22
C ARG A 86 -7.35 -1.05 -1.11
N CYS A 87 -6.96 -2.23 -1.54
CA CYS A 87 -5.56 -2.59 -1.59
C CYS A 87 -5.30 -3.58 -2.73
N SER A 88 -4.05 -3.63 -3.17
CA SER A 88 -3.59 -4.58 -4.19
C SER A 88 -2.29 -5.20 -3.75
N TYR A 89 -2.06 -6.43 -4.21
CA TYR A 89 -0.84 -7.18 -3.96
C TYR A 89 0.17 -6.90 -5.07
N VAL A 90 1.43 -6.71 -4.71
CA VAL A 90 2.49 -6.50 -5.70
C VAL A 90 3.03 -7.86 -6.12
N ASP A 91 2.72 -8.26 -7.35
CA ASP A 91 3.21 -9.51 -7.91
C ASP A 91 4.57 -9.32 -8.59
N ALA A 92 5.12 -10.40 -9.15
CA ALA A 92 6.43 -10.35 -9.78
C ALA A 92 6.48 -9.39 -10.98
N ALA A 93 5.37 -9.25 -11.70
CA ALA A 93 5.31 -8.37 -12.87
C ALA A 93 5.41 -6.89 -12.50
N HIS A 94 5.09 -6.54 -11.27
CA HIS A 94 5.08 -5.16 -10.79
C HIS A 94 6.20 -4.87 -9.79
N ASP A 95 7.09 -5.82 -9.58
CA ASP A 95 8.27 -5.59 -8.76
C ASP A 95 9.12 -4.48 -9.38
N GLY A 96 9.54 -3.54 -8.56
CA GLY A 96 10.33 -2.40 -9.04
C GLY A 96 9.52 -1.18 -9.44
N TRP A 97 8.20 -1.29 -9.50
CA TRP A 97 7.34 -0.13 -9.71
C TRP A 97 7.35 0.76 -8.47
N MET A 98 6.72 1.91 -8.55
CA MET A 98 6.66 2.87 -7.44
C MET A 98 5.21 3.16 -7.06
N PHE A 99 5.00 3.79 -5.90
CA PHE A 99 3.66 4.18 -5.45
C PHE A 99 3.64 5.66 -5.09
N SER A 100 2.48 6.29 -5.31
CA SER A 100 2.32 7.73 -5.15
C SER A 100 2.02 8.12 -3.70
N GLY A 101 2.03 9.43 -3.44
CA GLY A 101 1.71 9.98 -2.12
C GLY A 101 0.27 9.77 -1.69
N ARG A 102 -0.61 9.31 -2.59
CA ARG A 102 -1.99 8.96 -2.25
C ARG A 102 -2.11 7.51 -1.79
N CYS A 103 -1.01 6.80 -1.73
CA CYS A 103 -0.97 5.39 -1.36
C CYS A 103 -0.09 5.15 -0.14
N LEU A 104 -0.32 4.02 0.51
CA LEU A 104 0.53 3.49 1.56
C LEU A 104 1.06 2.13 1.11
N ARG A 105 2.30 1.82 1.44
CA ARG A 105 2.89 0.51 1.19
C ARG A 105 3.00 -0.24 2.51
N VAL A 106 2.50 -1.46 2.54
CA VAL A 106 2.68 -2.39 3.65
C VAL A 106 3.64 -3.48 3.18
N ARG A 107 4.80 -3.59 3.82
CA ARG A 107 5.80 -4.61 3.49
C ARG A 107 5.91 -5.57 4.66
N PRO A 108 5.34 -6.77 4.55
CA PRO A 108 5.43 -7.75 5.64
C PRO A 108 6.88 -8.13 5.91
N ASN A 109 7.19 -8.43 7.19
CA ASN A 109 8.51 -8.92 7.51
C ASN A 109 8.66 -10.39 7.05
N ALA A 110 9.87 -10.94 7.22
CA ALA A 110 10.20 -12.26 6.68
C ALA A 110 9.37 -13.41 7.27
N GLU A 111 8.75 -13.20 8.41
CA GLU A 111 7.98 -14.25 9.10
C GLU A 111 6.52 -14.29 8.68
N VAL A 112 6.07 -13.34 7.88
CA VAL A 112 4.69 -13.21 7.46
C VAL A 112 4.57 -13.58 5.98
N ASP A 113 3.62 -14.45 5.66
CA ASP A 113 3.31 -14.77 4.27
C ASP A 113 2.57 -13.57 3.66
N PRO A 114 3.13 -12.92 2.63
CA PRO A 114 2.49 -11.72 2.06
C PRO A 114 1.11 -11.99 1.46
N LEU A 115 0.91 -13.14 0.82
CA LEU A 115 -0.39 -13.46 0.24
C LEU A 115 -1.42 -13.73 1.32
N TYR A 116 -1.02 -14.39 2.41
CA TYR A 116 -1.92 -14.60 3.54
C TYR A 116 -2.37 -13.23 4.08
N LEU A 117 -1.43 -12.32 4.27
CA LEU A 117 -1.75 -11.00 4.78
C LEU A 117 -2.66 -10.24 3.82
N TYR A 118 -2.40 -10.33 2.52
CA TYR A 118 -3.26 -9.69 1.53
C TYR A 118 -4.70 -10.21 1.63
N TYR A 119 -4.87 -11.53 1.68
CA TYR A 119 -6.22 -12.10 1.77
C TYR A 119 -6.89 -11.78 3.10
N PHE A 120 -6.10 -11.65 4.17
CA PHE A 120 -6.64 -11.15 5.44
C PHE A 120 -7.23 -9.74 5.27
N PHE A 121 -6.54 -8.88 4.55
CA PHE A 121 -7.07 -7.55 4.27
C PHE A 121 -8.31 -7.56 3.37
N CYS A 122 -8.55 -8.65 2.64
CA CYS A 122 -9.73 -8.78 1.80
C CYS A 122 -10.96 -9.22 2.58
N LEU A 123 -10.81 -9.68 3.82
CA LEU A 123 -11.95 -10.06 4.64
C LEU A 123 -12.81 -8.85 4.95
N GLU A 124 -14.12 -9.03 4.92
CA GLU A 124 -15.03 -7.91 5.15
C GLU A 124 -14.84 -7.30 6.55
N ASP A 125 -14.61 -8.13 7.55
CA ASP A 125 -14.37 -7.63 8.90
C ASP A 125 -13.13 -6.74 8.97
N THR A 126 -12.07 -7.12 8.28
CA THR A 126 -10.84 -6.32 8.23
C THR A 126 -11.07 -5.01 7.48
N LYS A 127 -11.77 -5.08 6.35
CA LYS A 127 -12.11 -3.88 5.59
C LYS A 127 -12.96 -2.92 6.42
N GLN A 128 -13.90 -3.44 7.18
CA GLN A 128 -14.73 -2.62 8.06
C GLN A 128 -13.87 -1.97 9.14
N PHE A 129 -12.91 -2.70 9.70
CA PHE A 129 -12.00 -2.14 10.69
C PHE A 129 -11.20 -0.98 10.11
N VAL A 130 -10.66 -1.16 8.91
CA VAL A 130 -9.89 -0.09 8.23
C VAL A 130 -10.78 1.13 7.98
N ARG A 131 -12.01 0.92 7.54
CA ARG A 131 -12.94 2.03 7.33
C ARG A 131 -13.25 2.77 8.63
N ASN A 132 -13.35 2.03 9.74
CA ASN A 132 -13.69 2.62 11.03
C ASN A 132 -12.56 3.47 11.62
N ILE A 133 -11.31 3.13 11.34
CA ILE A 133 -10.18 3.90 11.87
C ILE A 133 -9.81 5.08 10.97
N ALA A 134 -10.39 5.17 9.79
CA ALA A 134 -10.12 6.28 8.87
C ALA A 134 -10.73 7.58 9.41
N VAL A 135 -10.11 8.70 9.06
CA VAL A 135 -10.54 10.02 9.49
C VAL A 135 -11.17 10.75 8.31
N GLY A 136 -12.29 11.46 8.57
CA GLY A 136 -12.99 12.22 7.56
C GLY A 136 -14.29 11.56 7.14
N VAL A 137 -15.26 12.38 6.70
CA VAL A 137 -16.59 11.91 6.37
C VAL A 137 -16.82 11.87 4.87
N THR A 138 -16.52 12.99 4.19
CA THR A 138 -16.73 13.09 2.74
C THR A 138 -15.56 12.52 1.95
N MET A 139 -14.35 12.63 2.49
CA MET A 139 -13.15 12.06 1.87
C MET A 139 -12.33 11.40 2.96
N PRO A 140 -12.67 10.16 3.31
CA PRO A 140 -11.92 9.44 4.34
C PRO A 140 -10.44 9.34 3.98
N SER A 141 -9.59 9.41 4.99
CA SER A 141 -8.15 9.24 4.81
C SER A 141 -7.57 8.40 5.93
N ILE A 142 -6.44 7.77 5.64
CA ILE A 142 -5.74 6.94 6.60
C ILE A 142 -4.24 7.23 6.45
N ASN A 143 -3.52 7.14 7.56
CA ASN A 143 -2.07 7.33 7.57
C ASN A 143 -1.38 6.09 8.14
N THR A 144 -0.05 6.10 8.14
CA THR A 144 0.73 4.94 8.58
C THR A 144 0.44 4.57 10.03
N LYS A 145 0.20 5.57 10.89
CA LYS A 145 -0.10 5.31 12.30
C LYS A 145 -1.44 4.61 12.45
N LEU A 146 -2.47 5.11 11.76
CA LEU A 146 -3.80 4.51 11.85
C LEU A 146 -3.82 3.11 11.29
N LEU A 147 -3.23 2.90 10.10
CA LEU A 147 -3.20 1.58 9.50
C LEU A 147 -2.40 0.59 10.36
N GLY A 148 -1.36 1.07 11.02
CA GLY A 148 -0.55 0.25 11.91
C GLY A 148 -1.30 -0.30 13.11
N GLU A 149 -2.49 0.24 13.41
CA GLU A 149 -3.29 -0.22 14.54
C GLU A 149 -4.19 -1.41 14.20
N VAL A 150 -4.20 -1.87 12.95
CA VAL A 150 -4.93 -3.07 12.55
C VAL A 150 -4.32 -4.29 13.24
N GLU A 151 -5.16 -5.12 13.84
CA GLU A 151 -4.73 -6.33 14.55
C GLU A 151 -4.90 -7.58 13.71
#